data_04cfb63b5837b185c295dd9206c2fd52
#
_entry.id   04cfb63b5837b185c295dd9206c2fd52
#
_cell.length_a   1.000
_cell.length_b   1.000
_cell.length_c   1.000
_cell.angle_alpha   90.00
_cell.angle_beta   90.00
_cell.angle_gamma   90.00
#
_symmetry.space_group_name_H-M   'P 1'
#
loop_
_entity.id
_entity.type
_entity.pdbx_description
1 polymer ?
#
loop_
_entity_poly.entity_id
_entity_poly.type
_entity_poly.pdbx_seq_one_letter_code
_entity_poly.pdbx_strand_id
1 'polypeptide(L)'
;LASDTDQAASDDDHAHGVGNTTYEHSRAIRASSTEVRGESARERIETAEERDAVAAQRDVAARLRDSAADARDREADARDLQLVRSAGDSGSERATTAAQIIARAASDRRRAAADRERAAAHRAESARDRQHAADDRRQAAEDRLRAEAERDVAAIDPLTGARQRGPGLQELTREIDRAHRGGVRLVAVYIDVDGLKAANDTFGHRAGDALLTQVVAVMQAHLRAYELVTRLGGDEFLCVLSDVTIERARSRFTEIAHELGHCPEPASISVGFAQLTDGDSAAELINRADIDLLANRDRIRGADRAPSM
;
A
#
# COMPACT_ATOMS: atom_id res chain seq x y z
N LEU A 1 8.20 18.71 -1.70
CA LEU A 1 8.77 19.01 -3.04
C LEU A 1 7.90 18.44 -4.17
N ALA A 2 7.33 17.25 -4.05
CA ALA A 2 6.37 16.68 -5.02
C ALA A 2 5.01 17.42 -5.00
N SER A 3 4.61 17.96 -3.87
CA SER A 3 3.36 18.71 -3.69
C SER A 3 3.32 20.03 -4.49
N ASP A 4 4.45 20.74 -4.60
CA ASP A 4 4.51 22.05 -5.23
C ASP A 4 4.51 21.96 -6.77
N THR A 5 5.05 20.88 -7.33
CA THR A 5 5.00 20.62 -8.79
C THR A 5 3.62 20.19 -9.26
N ASP A 6 2.88 19.44 -8.42
CA ASP A 6 1.48 19.06 -8.69
C ASP A 6 0.54 20.28 -8.61
N GLN A 7 0.84 21.24 -7.72
CA GLN A 7 0.07 22.48 -7.58
C GLN A 7 0.29 23.40 -8.79
N ALA A 8 1.53 23.53 -9.26
CA ALA A 8 1.85 24.35 -10.43
C ALA A 8 1.23 23.82 -11.73
N ALA A 9 1.18 22.49 -11.92
CA ALA A 9 0.50 21.87 -13.06
C ALA A 9 -1.03 22.02 -12.98
N SER A 10 -1.60 22.07 -11.76
CA SER A 10 -3.03 22.32 -11.53
C SER A 10 -3.41 23.78 -11.83
N ASP A 11 -2.53 24.72 -11.49
CA ASP A 11 -2.76 26.15 -11.70
C ASP A 11 -2.70 26.55 -13.19
N ASP A 12 -1.87 25.86 -13.98
CA ASP A 12 -1.76 26.05 -15.43
C ASP A 12 -3.01 25.53 -16.18
N ASP A 13 -3.60 24.42 -15.73
CA ASP A 13 -4.89 23.93 -16.24
C ASP A 13 -6.08 24.87 -15.89
N HIS A 14 -5.99 25.64 -14.79
CA HIS A 14 -6.96 26.67 -14.42
C HIS A 14 -6.94 27.85 -15.40
N ALA A 15 -5.76 28.20 -15.89
CA ALA A 15 -5.58 29.31 -16.83
C ALA A 15 -6.19 29.02 -18.23
N HIS A 16 -6.41 27.74 -18.57
CA HIS A 16 -6.92 27.28 -19.87
C HIS A 16 -8.39 26.84 -19.87
N GLY A 17 -9.13 27.01 -18.76
CA GLY A 17 -10.60 26.94 -18.72
C GLY A 17 -11.20 25.54 -18.95
N VAL A 18 -10.46 24.46 -18.69
CA VAL A 18 -10.95 23.08 -18.84
C VAL A 18 -11.28 22.47 -17.48
N GLY A 19 -12.52 22.04 -17.35
CA GLY A 19 -13.20 21.60 -16.11
C GLY A 19 -12.40 20.75 -15.13
N ASN A 20 -12.05 21.38 -14.04
CA ASN A 20 -11.20 20.86 -12.95
C ASN A 20 -11.94 19.88 -12.01
N THR A 21 -13.26 19.79 -12.09
CA THR A 21 -14.10 19.08 -11.11
C THR A 21 -13.95 17.56 -11.17
N THR A 22 -13.80 16.99 -12.36
CA THR A 22 -13.69 15.52 -12.52
C THR A 22 -12.30 15.00 -12.12
N TYR A 23 -11.25 15.79 -12.33
CA TYR A 23 -9.89 15.47 -11.95
C TYR A 23 -9.68 15.52 -10.43
N GLU A 24 -10.12 16.60 -9.80
CA GLU A 24 -10.09 16.73 -8.34
C GLU A 24 -10.91 15.62 -7.68
N HIS A 25 -12.03 15.25 -8.26
CA HIS A 25 -12.85 14.13 -7.79
C HIS A 25 -12.12 12.77 -7.92
N SER A 26 -11.45 12.52 -9.04
CA SER A 26 -10.68 11.28 -9.25
C SER A 26 -9.42 11.21 -8.39
N ARG A 27 -8.75 12.34 -8.13
CA ARG A 27 -7.62 12.46 -7.20
C ARG A 27 -8.08 12.27 -5.75
N ALA A 28 -9.20 12.88 -5.38
CA ALA A 28 -9.81 12.72 -4.06
C ALA A 28 -10.24 11.27 -3.79
N ILE A 29 -10.83 10.59 -4.79
CA ILE A 29 -11.21 9.17 -4.67
C ILE A 29 -9.96 8.26 -4.54
N ARG A 30 -8.85 8.57 -5.22
CA ARG A 30 -7.59 7.79 -5.11
C ARG A 30 -6.92 7.99 -3.77
N ALA A 31 -6.74 9.22 -3.34
CA ALA A 31 -6.24 9.56 -2.02
C ALA A 31 -7.13 8.95 -0.94
N SER A 32 -8.45 9.12 -1.04
CA SER A 32 -9.44 8.57 -0.14
C SER A 32 -9.40 7.04 -0.07
N SER A 33 -9.26 6.32 -1.18
CA SER A 33 -9.25 4.84 -1.19
C SER A 33 -7.98 4.24 -0.58
N THR A 34 -6.83 4.93 -0.69
CA THR A 34 -5.57 4.49 -0.08
C THR A 34 -5.53 4.91 1.38
N GLU A 35 -6.02 6.09 1.70
CA GLU A 35 -6.15 6.64 3.05
C GLU A 35 -7.15 5.82 3.89
N VAL A 36 -8.34 5.52 3.37
CA VAL A 36 -9.35 4.67 4.02
C VAL A 36 -8.83 3.25 4.27
N ARG A 37 -8.05 2.67 3.37
CA ARG A 37 -7.42 1.36 3.61
C ARG A 37 -6.32 1.42 4.65
N GLY A 38 -5.54 2.50 4.65
CA GLY A 38 -4.52 2.76 5.67
C GLY A 38 -5.13 3.04 7.04
N GLU A 39 -6.19 3.84 7.10
CA GLU A 39 -6.94 4.14 8.32
C GLU A 39 -7.60 2.89 8.90
N SER A 40 -8.29 2.10 8.08
CA SER A 40 -8.92 0.84 8.55
C SER A 40 -7.90 -0.21 9.03
N ALA A 41 -6.66 -0.17 8.55
CA ALA A 41 -5.59 -1.04 9.04
C ALA A 41 -5.04 -0.51 10.38
N ARG A 42 -4.84 0.81 10.51
CA ARG A 42 -4.43 1.46 11.75
C ARG A 42 -5.46 1.30 12.85
N GLU A 43 -6.74 1.55 12.58
CA GLU A 43 -7.84 1.35 13.53
C GLU A 43 -7.90 -0.09 14.05
N ARG A 44 -7.66 -1.09 13.20
CA ARG A 44 -7.62 -2.50 13.62
C ARG A 44 -6.45 -2.82 14.54
N ILE A 45 -5.29 -2.22 14.30
CA ILE A 45 -4.12 -2.38 15.17
C ILE A 45 -4.37 -1.67 16.49
N GLU A 46 -4.83 -0.43 16.49
CA GLU A 46 -5.15 0.38 17.67
C GLU A 46 -6.21 -0.30 18.55
N THR A 47 -7.30 -0.80 17.94
CA THR A 47 -8.33 -1.56 18.64
C THR A 47 -7.78 -2.84 19.28
N ALA A 48 -6.82 -3.52 18.66
CA ALA A 48 -6.18 -4.70 19.22
C ALA A 48 -5.25 -4.34 20.39
N GLU A 49 -4.47 -3.27 20.27
CA GLU A 49 -3.60 -2.76 21.34
C GLU A 49 -4.39 -2.28 22.56
N GLU A 50 -5.52 -1.59 22.35
CA GLU A 50 -6.43 -1.19 23.41
C GLU A 50 -7.02 -2.40 24.17
N ARG A 51 -7.43 -3.43 23.44
CA ARG A 51 -7.95 -4.68 24.06
C ARG A 51 -6.87 -5.37 24.87
N ASP A 52 -5.65 -5.44 24.38
CA ASP A 52 -4.51 -6.05 25.07
C ASP A 52 -4.13 -5.23 26.33
N ALA A 53 -4.16 -3.91 26.26
CA ALA A 53 -3.95 -3.02 27.41
C ALA A 53 -5.02 -3.20 28.49
N VAL A 54 -6.31 -3.26 28.12
CA VAL A 54 -7.41 -3.51 29.06
C VAL A 54 -7.28 -4.89 29.71
N ALA A 55 -6.88 -5.92 28.95
CA ALA A 55 -6.64 -7.25 29.49
C ALA A 55 -5.48 -7.26 30.49
N ALA A 56 -4.40 -6.56 30.20
CA ALA A 56 -3.24 -6.41 31.09
C ALA A 56 -3.62 -5.71 32.41
N GLN A 57 -4.44 -4.65 32.36
CA GLN A 57 -4.97 -3.98 33.55
C GLN A 57 -5.83 -4.91 34.41
N ARG A 58 -6.68 -5.72 33.79
CA ARG A 58 -7.50 -6.72 34.50
C ARG A 58 -6.63 -7.77 35.20
N ASP A 59 -5.56 -8.21 34.55
CA ASP A 59 -4.61 -9.17 35.14
C ASP A 59 -3.86 -8.59 36.34
N VAL A 60 -3.48 -7.31 36.31
CA VAL A 60 -2.89 -6.61 37.46
C VAL A 60 -3.88 -6.52 38.61
N ALA A 61 -5.12 -6.11 38.35
CA ALA A 61 -6.16 -6.02 39.36
C ALA A 61 -6.51 -7.39 39.98
N ALA A 62 -6.47 -8.46 39.20
CA ALA A 62 -6.66 -9.82 39.70
C ALA A 62 -5.51 -10.26 40.62
N ARG A 63 -4.26 -9.99 40.27
CA ARG A 63 -3.08 -10.29 41.12
C ARG A 63 -3.13 -9.58 42.47
N LEU A 64 -3.55 -8.31 42.47
CA LEU A 64 -3.71 -7.55 43.72
C LEU A 64 -4.80 -8.15 44.61
N ARG A 65 -5.93 -8.58 44.03
CA ARG A 65 -7.02 -9.25 44.78
C ARG A 65 -6.58 -10.58 45.36
N ASP A 66 -5.86 -11.38 44.59
CA ASP A 66 -5.34 -12.67 45.04
C ASP A 66 -4.34 -12.49 46.18
N SER A 67 -3.40 -11.54 46.07
CA SER A 67 -2.43 -11.22 47.12
C SER A 67 -3.13 -10.75 48.44
N ALA A 68 -4.16 -9.94 48.33
CA ALA A 68 -4.96 -9.49 49.50
C ALA A 68 -5.76 -10.64 50.13
N ALA A 69 -6.21 -11.59 49.34
CA ALA A 69 -6.87 -12.80 49.84
C ALA A 69 -5.92 -13.71 50.59
N ASP A 70 -4.73 -13.94 50.02
CA ASP A 70 -3.67 -14.73 50.66
C ASP A 70 -3.20 -14.12 52.00
N ALA A 71 -3.13 -12.79 52.11
CA ALA A 71 -2.82 -12.10 53.36
C ALA A 71 -3.90 -12.36 54.42
N ARG A 72 -5.18 -12.24 54.03
CA ARG A 72 -6.29 -12.53 54.93
C ARG A 72 -6.35 -13.98 55.41
N ASP A 73 -6.06 -14.92 54.49
CA ASP A 73 -6.01 -16.34 54.84
C ASP A 73 -4.90 -16.65 55.84
N ARG A 74 -3.70 -16.05 55.66
CA ARG A 74 -2.57 -16.18 56.62
C ARG A 74 -2.92 -15.62 58.01
N GLU A 75 -3.58 -14.46 58.06
CA GLU A 75 -4.04 -13.90 59.35
C GLU A 75 -5.11 -14.78 60.01
N ALA A 76 -5.99 -15.37 59.26
CA ALA A 76 -7.01 -16.30 59.75
C ALA A 76 -6.36 -17.58 60.28
N ASP A 77 -5.39 -18.16 59.57
CA ASP A 77 -4.64 -19.33 60.04
C ASP A 77 -3.88 -19.05 61.32
N ALA A 78 -3.25 -17.87 61.44
CA ALA A 78 -2.56 -17.46 62.68
C ALA A 78 -3.54 -17.33 63.88
N ARG A 79 -4.72 -16.74 63.68
CA ARG A 79 -5.75 -16.63 64.72
C ARG A 79 -6.31 -17.98 65.12
N ASP A 80 -6.55 -18.85 64.17
CA ASP A 80 -7.06 -20.19 64.42
C ASP A 80 -6.05 -21.03 65.22
N LEU A 81 -4.75 -20.88 64.92
CA LEU A 81 -3.68 -21.55 65.64
C LEU A 81 -3.60 -21.10 67.11
N GLN A 82 -3.83 -19.78 67.38
CA GLN A 82 -3.89 -19.25 68.74
C GLN A 82 -5.09 -19.81 69.48
N LEU A 83 -6.25 -19.89 68.85
CA LEU A 83 -7.49 -20.45 69.47
C LEU A 83 -7.30 -21.92 69.80
N VAL A 84 -6.72 -22.73 68.95
CA VAL A 84 -6.43 -24.14 69.26
C VAL A 84 -5.48 -24.30 70.43
N ARG A 85 -4.43 -23.48 70.52
CA ARG A 85 -3.48 -23.49 71.63
C ARG A 85 -4.15 -23.12 72.94
N SER A 86 -5.02 -22.10 73.00
CA SER A 86 -5.69 -21.65 74.19
C SER A 86 -6.84 -22.60 74.67
N ALA A 87 -7.40 -23.41 73.74
CA ALA A 87 -8.46 -24.38 74.01
C ALA A 87 -7.90 -25.76 74.45
N GLY A 88 -6.62 -26.05 74.19
CA GLY A 88 -6.00 -27.36 74.45
C GLY A 88 -5.91 -27.75 75.94
N ASP A 89 -6.08 -26.79 76.86
CA ASP A 89 -6.07 -27.05 78.31
C ASP A 89 -7.46 -27.44 78.89
N SER A 90 -8.50 -27.37 78.13
CA SER A 90 -9.85 -27.68 78.56
C SER A 90 -10.41 -28.89 77.75
N GLY A 91 -10.23 -30.11 78.26
CA GLY A 91 -10.74 -31.36 77.64
C GLY A 91 -12.23 -31.48 77.53
N SER A 92 -12.92 -30.44 77.03
CA SER A 92 -14.40 -30.39 76.86
C SER A 92 -14.81 -30.75 75.42
N GLU A 93 -15.98 -31.38 75.29
CA GLU A 93 -16.60 -31.73 73.99
C GLU A 93 -16.75 -30.52 73.08
N ARG A 94 -16.88 -29.31 73.64
CA ARG A 94 -16.92 -28.00 72.90
C ARG A 94 -15.55 -27.66 72.29
N ALA A 95 -14.42 -28.02 72.89
CA ALA A 95 -13.09 -27.78 72.39
C ALA A 95 -12.83 -28.69 71.15
N THR A 96 -13.32 -29.92 71.16
CA THR A 96 -13.22 -30.85 70.04
C THR A 96 -14.04 -30.36 68.82
N THR A 97 -15.24 -29.87 69.06
CA THR A 97 -16.07 -29.30 67.94
C THR A 97 -15.48 -28.05 67.34
N ALA A 98 -14.92 -27.14 68.17
CA ALA A 98 -14.21 -25.93 67.69
C ALA A 98 -12.97 -26.29 66.86
N ALA A 99 -12.19 -27.26 67.28
CA ALA A 99 -11.00 -27.71 66.53
C ALA A 99 -11.39 -28.32 65.14
N GLN A 100 -12.49 -29.02 65.06
CA GLN A 100 -13.04 -29.57 63.78
C GLN A 100 -13.48 -28.44 62.82
N ILE A 101 -14.16 -27.40 63.33
CA ILE A 101 -14.57 -26.24 62.53
C ILE A 101 -13.37 -25.48 61.99
N ILE A 102 -12.36 -25.25 62.84
CA ILE A 102 -11.10 -24.59 62.44
C ILE A 102 -10.36 -25.41 61.38
N ALA A 103 -10.26 -26.73 61.58
CA ALA A 103 -9.60 -27.62 60.61
C ALA A 103 -10.29 -27.59 59.24
N ARG A 104 -11.63 -27.56 59.23
CA ARG A 104 -12.41 -27.45 58.02
C ARG A 104 -12.19 -26.11 57.33
N ALA A 105 -12.25 -25.01 58.04
CA ALA A 105 -11.99 -23.66 57.53
C ALA A 105 -10.55 -23.54 56.94
N ALA A 106 -9.57 -24.09 57.60
CA ALA A 106 -8.20 -24.14 57.09
C ALA A 106 -8.04 -24.98 55.83
N SER A 107 -8.83 -26.08 55.70
CA SER A 107 -8.88 -26.90 54.48
C SER A 107 -9.49 -26.13 53.32
N ASP A 108 -10.58 -25.40 53.58
CA ASP A 108 -11.27 -24.62 52.55
C ASP A 108 -10.39 -23.43 52.08
N ARG A 109 -9.66 -22.74 52.98
CA ARG A 109 -8.66 -21.72 52.61
C ARG A 109 -7.55 -22.29 51.74
N ARG A 110 -7.01 -23.47 52.05
CA ARG A 110 -5.99 -24.12 51.24
C ARG A 110 -6.49 -24.47 49.84
N ARG A 111 -7.75 -24.93 49.72
CA ARG A 111 -8.36 -25.16 48.39
C ARG A 111 -8.49 -23.86 47.62
N ALA A 112 -8.99 -22.79 48.24
CA ALA A 112 -9.13 -21.49 47.63
C ALA A 112 -7.78 -20.90 47.17
N ALA A 113 -6.73 -21.09 47.98
CA ALA A 113 -5.36 -20.68 47.60
C ALA A 113 -4.86 -21.45 46.36
N ALA A 114 -5.05 -22.77 46.32
CA ALA A 114 -4.68 -23.57 45.16
C ALA A 114 -5.47 -23.19 43.89
N ASP A 115 -6.76 -22.81 44.04
CA ASP A 115 -7.55 -22.33 42.91
C ASP A 115 -7.06 -20.95 42.40
N ARG A 116 -6.68 -20.04 43.33
CA ARG A 116 -6.05 -18.74 42.94
C ARG A 116 -4.72 -18.95 42.19
N GLU A 117 -3.88 -19.88 42.68
CA GLU A 117 -2.60 -20.18 42.04
C GLU A 117 -2.80 -20.74 40.60
N ARG A 118 -3.76 -21.66 40.42
CA ARG A 118 -4.12 -22.16 39.06
C ARG A 118 -4.64 -21.05 38.17
N ALA A 119 -5.49 -20.18 38.66
CA ALA A 119 -6.00 -19.04 37.92
C ALA A 119 -4.89 -18.02 37.56
N ALA A 120 -3.93 -17.82 38.45
CA ALA A 120 -2.77 -16.98 38.19
C ALA A 120 -1.85 -17.57 37.10
N ALA A 121 -1.61 -18.88 37.14
CA ALA A 121 -0.84 -19.58 36.09
C ALA A 121 -1.50 -19.44 34.70
N HIS A 122 -2.81 -19.68 34.63
CA HIS A 122 -3.58 -19.54 33.38
C HIS A 122 -3.58 -18.08 32.86
N ARG A 123 -3.68 -17.08 33.75
CA ARG A 123 -3.53 -15.66 33.33
C ARG A 123 -2.14 -15.36 32.79
N ALA A 124 -1.09 -15.90 33.40
CA ALA A 124 0.27 -15.71 32.94
C ALA A 124 0.52 -16.33 31.54
N GLU A 125 -0.04 -17.51 31.30
CA GLU A 125 -0.01 -18.16 29.99
C GLU A 125 -0.74 -17.33 28.94
N SER A 126 -1.98 -16.93 29.21
CA SER A 126 -2.78 -16.07 28.31
C SER A 126 -2.09 -14.73 28.02
N ALA A 127 -1.34 -14.16 28.99
CA ALA A 127 -0.59 -12.93 28.77
C ALA A 127 0.59 -13.16 27.83
N ARG A 128 1.28 -14.29 27.89
CA ARG A 128 2.35 -14.67 26.95
C ARG A 128 1.80 -14.86 25.53
N ASP A 129 0.67 -15.55 25.40
CA ASP A 129 0.03 -15.78 24.10
C ASP A 129 -0.38 -14.45 23.43
N ARG A 130 -0.92 -13.51 24.22
CA ARG A 130 -1.22 -12.15 23.72
C ARG A 130 0.03 -11.41 23.25
N GLN A 131 1.13 -11.53 23.99
CA GLN A 131 2.40 -10.89 23.62
C GLN A 131 2.93 -11.47 22.31
N HIS A 132 2.96 -12.78 22.16
CA HIS A 132 3.39 -13.45 20.92
C HIS A 132 2.51 -13.02 19.74
N ALA A 133 1.19 -13.01 19.92
CA ALA A 133 0.28 -12.56 18.86
C ALA A 133 0.47 -11.07 18.49
N ALA A 134 0.85 -10.22 19.43
CA ALA A 134 1.17 -8.82 19.14
C ALA A 134 2.48 -8.69 18.34
N ASP A 135 3.50 -9.46 18.72
CA ASP A 135 4.79 -9.47 18.03
C ASP A 135 4.65 -10.03 16.60
N ASP A 136 3.88 -11.11 16.41
CA ASP A 136 3.56 -11.67 15.09
C ASP A 136 2.83 -10.66 14.20
N ARG A 137 1.89 -9.89 14.76
CA ARG A 137 1.19 -8.83 13.99
C ARG A 137 2.13 -7.73 13.53
N ARG A 138 3.07 -7.29 14.40
CA ARG A 138 4.08 -6.29 14.04
C ARG A 138 4.99 -6.80 12.94
N GLN A 139 5.52 -8.00 13.09
CA GLN A 139 6.38 -8.62 12.09
C GLN A 139 5.68 -8.74 10.73
N ALA A 140 4.43 -9.22 10.72
CA ALA A 140 3.64 -9.33 9.49
C ALA A 140 3.36 -7.96 8.84
N ALA A 141 3.21 -6.89 9.62
CA ALA A 141 3.06 -5.54 9.10
C ALA A 141 4.36 -5.02 8.46
N GLU A 142 5.50 -5.23 9.11
CA GLU A 142 6.82 -4.86 8.58
C GLU A 142 7.16 -5.62 7.30
N ASP A 143 6.88 -6.91 7.26
CA ASP A 143 7.12 -7.75 6.08
C ASP A 143 6.25 -7.31 4.88
N ARG A 144 5.00 -6.89 5.13
CA ARG A 144 4.12 -6.34 4.08
C ARG A 144 4.68 -5.03 3.53
N LEU A 145 5.08 -4.10 4.39
CA LEU A 145 5.67 -2.81 3.97
C LEU A 145 6.94 -3.03 3.15
N ARG A 146 7.79 -3.97 3.57
CA ARG A 146 9.01 -4.31 2.83
C ARG A 146 8.67 -4.91 1.47
N ALA A 147 7.74 -5.86 1.40
CA ALA A 147 7.30 -6.47 0.16
C ALA A 147 6.62 -5.46 -0.80
N GLU A 148 5.89 -4.47 -0.28
CA GLU A 148 5.34 -3.37 -1.08
C GLU A 148 6.45 -2.49 -1.65
N ALA A 149 7.41 -2.07 -0.83
CA ALA A 149 8.56 -1.27 -1.28
C ALA A 149 9.40 -2.01 -2.34
N GLU A 150 9.64 -3.31 -2.16
CA GLU A 150 10.36 -4.13 -3.14
C GLU A 150 9.58 -4.25 -4.46
N ARG A 151 8.26 -4.39 -4.41
CA ARG A 151 7.40 -4.41 -5.62
C ARG A 151 7.41 -3.08 -6.35
N ASP A 152 7.37 -1.97 -5.62
CA ASP A 152 7.41 -0.63 -6.22
C ASP A 152 8.73 -0.38 -6.93
N VAL A 153 9.85 -0.76 -6.32
CA VAL A 153 11.17 -0.69 -6.97
C VAL A 153 11.25 -1.61 -8.19
N ALA A 154 10.75 -2.85 -8.07
CA ALA A 154 10.73 -3.81 -9.17
C ALA A 154 9.75 -3.43 -10.29
N ALA A 155 8.83 -2.49 -10.05
CA ALA A 155 7.89 -2.02 -11.05
C ALA A 155 8.49 -0.99 -12.03
N ILE A 156 9.68 -0.47 -11.74
CA ILE A 156 10.34 0.58 -12.54
C ILE A 156 11.45 -0.03 -13.40
N ASP A 157 11.52 0.36 -14.64
CA ASP A 157 12.63 0.03 -15.55
C ASP A 157 13.91 0.75 -15.09
N PRO A 158 14.98 0.01 -14.74
CA PRO A 158 16.17 0.61 -14.13
C PRO A 158 16.97 1.49 -15.08
N LEU A 159 16.78 1.36 -16.39
CA LEU A 159 17.45 2.18 -17.38
C LEU A 159 16.76 3.53 -17.55
N THR A 160 15.45 3.50 -17.76
CA THR A 160 14.70 4.68 -18.23
C THR A 160 13.89 5.37 -17.14
N GLY A 161 13.61 4.70 -16.02
CA GLY A 161 12.70 5.20 -15.00
C GLY A 161 11.21 5.10 -15.38
N ALA A 162 10.88 4.56 -16.54
CA ALA A 162 9.51 4.22 -16.92
C ALA A 162 9.01 3.01 -16.11
N ARG A 163 7.70 2.76 -16.08
CA ARG A 163 7.19 1.50 -15.52
C ARG A 163 7.59 0.32 -16.40
N GLN A 164 7.87 -0.81 -15.78
CA GLN A 164 8.05 -2.06 -16.50
C GLN A 164 6.73 -2.55 -17.10
N ARG A 165 6.82 -3.36 -18.17
CA ARG A 165 5.67 -3.88 -18.92
C ARG A 165 4.60 -4.53 -18.02
N GLY A 166 4.98 -5.46 -17.16
CA GLY A 166 4.03 -6.20 -16.32
C GLY A 166 3.21 -5.29 -15.40
N PRO A 167 3.86 -4.54 -14.50
CA PRO A 167 3.20 -3.55 -13.65
C PRO A 167 2.44 -2.47 -14.43
N GLY A 168 2.97 -1.99 -15.54
CA GLY A 168 2.32 -0.97 -16.37
C GLY A 168 1.01 -1.45 -17.01
N LEU A 169 0.98 -2.68 -17.51
CA LEU A 169 -0.25 -3.28 -18.06
C LEU A 169 -1.31 -3.55 -16.98
N GLN A 170 -0.88 -3.92 -15.77
CA GLN A 170 -1.81 -4.05 -14.64
C GLN A 170 -2.43 -2.70 -14.27
N GLU A 171 -1.63 -1.64 -14.28
CA GLU A 171 -2.15 -0.30 -13.99
C GLU A 171 -3.07 0.20 -15.11
N LEU A 172 -2.73 -0.02 -16.38
CA LEU A 172 -3.64 0.26 -17.50
C LEU A 172 -5.00 -0.41 -17.30
N THR A 173 -5.04 -1.69 -16.92
CA THR A 173 -6.29 -2.39 -16.64
C THR A 173 -7.09 -1.69 -15.55
N ARG A 174 -6.45 -1.25 -14.48
CA ARG A 174 -7.10 -0.50 -13.40
C ARG A 174 -7.63 0.86 -13.86
N GLU A 175 -6.88 1.56 -14.72
CA GLU A 175 -7.32 2.85 -15.29
C GLU A 175 -8.51 2.67 -16.23
N ILE A 176 -8.55 1.61 -17.04
CA ILE A 176 -9.71 1.25 -17.87
C ILE A 176 -10.95 1.01 -17.00
N ASP A 177 -10.82 0.17 -15.97
CA ASP A 177 -11.91 -0.09 -15.03
C ASP A 177 -12.42 1.20 -14.34
N ARG A 178 -11.50 2.10 -14.03
CA ARG A 178 -11.82 3.40 -13.41
C ARG A 178 -12.53 4.31 -14.41
N ALA A 179 -12.02 4.37 -15.64
CA ALA A 179 -12.61 5.17 -16.71
C ALA A 179 -14.03 4.74 -17.02
N HIS A 180 -14.30 3.43 -17.14
CA HIS A 180 -15.64 2.90 -17.34
C HIS A 180 -16.59 3.25 -16.19
N ARG A 181 -16.15 3.10 -14.92
CA ARG A 181 -17.00 3.45 -13.76
C ARG A 181 -17.27 4.94 -13.62
N GLY A 182 -16.29 5.77 -13.95
CA GLY A 182 -16.35 7.23 -13.78
C GLY A 182 -16.84 7.99 -15.00
N GLY A 183 -17.04 7.34 -16.15
CA GLY A 183 -17.37 7.99 -17.42
C GLY A 183 -16.25 8.92 -17.90
N VAL A 184 -14.98 8.65 -17.48
CA VAL A 184 -13.82 9.50 -17.79
C VAL A 184 -13.17 9.03 -19.10
N ARG A 185 -12.77 9.98 -19.94
CA ARG A 185 -12.04 9.66 -21.18
C ARG A 185 -10.65 9.13 -20.86
N LEU A 186 -10.19 8.12 -21.60
CA LEU A 186 -8.85 7.55 -21.51
C LEU A 186 -8.28 7.45 -22.93
N VAL A 187 -7.04 7.90 -23.10
CA VAL A 187 -6.30 7.79 -24.35
C VAL A 187 -5.03 6.99 -24.11
N ALA A 188 -4.85 5.92 -24.86
CA ALA A 188 -3.58 5.21 -24.95
C ALA A 188 -2.75 5.76 -26.11
N VAL A 189 -1.48 5.96 -25.86
CA VAL A 189 -0.51 6.39 -26.86
C VAL A 189 0.59 5.33 -26.95
N TYR A 190 0.67 4.67 -28.10
CA TYR A 190 1.75 3.74 -28.41
C TYR A 190 2.91 4.52 -29.03
N ILE A 191 4.11 4.34 -28.53
CA ILE A 191 5.31 5.09 -28.90
C ILE A 191 6.41 4.12 -29.30
N ASP A 192 7.11 4.43 -30.38
CA ASP A 192 8.31 3.74 -30.80
C ASP A 192 9.42 4.77 -31.02
N VAL A 193 10.60 4.54 -30.42
CA VAL A 193 11.73 5.45 -30.51
C VAL A 193 12.49 5.21 -31.81
N ASP A 194 12.46 6.20 -32.69
CA ASP A 194 13.07 6.07 -33.99
C ASP A 194 14.61 6.02 -33.90
N GLY A 195 15.21 5.16 -34.71
CA GLY A 195 16.66 5.15 -34.88
C GLY A 195 17.47 4.47 -33.77
N LEU A 196 16.87 3.82 -32.77
CA LEU A 196 17.58 3.14 -31.68
C LEU A 196 18.63 2.14 -32.21
N LYS A 197 18.25 1.33 -33.21
CA LYS A 197 19.17 0.36 -33.81
C LYS A 197 20.37 1.06 -34.47
N ALA A 198 20.15 2.13 -35.22
CA ALA A 198 21.23 2.89 -35.89
C ALA A 198 22.14 3.54 -34.84
N ALA A 199 21.62 4.08 -33.76
CA ALA A 199 22.40 4.62 -32.66
C ALA A 199 23.29 3.53 -32.02
N ASN A 200 22.72 2.36 -31.73
CA ASN A 200 23.44 1.22 -31.18
C ASN A 200 24.55 0.73 -32.13
N ASP A 201 24.26 0.59 -33.40
CA ASP A 201 25.17 0.07 -34.40
C ASP A 201 26.34 1.06 -34.68
N THR A 202 26.08 2.37 -34.57
CA THR A 202 27.08 3.43 -34.88
C THR A 202 27.91 3.82 -33.66
N PHE A 203 27.26 3.98 -32.47
CA PHE A 203 27.90 4.57 -31.29
C PHE A 203 27.92 3.62 -30.08
N GLY A 204 27.40 2.39 -30.26
CA GLY A 204 27.32 1.36 -29.21
C GLY A 204 26.11 1.50 -28.29
N HIS A 205 25.86 0.46 -27.52
CA HIS A 205 24.64 0.34 -26.66
C HIS A 205 24.46 1.50 -25.66
N ARG A 206 25.55 2.11 -25.20
CA ARG A 206 25.45 3.28 -24.30
C ARG A 206 24.76 4.48 -24.95
N ALA A 207 24.93 4.66 -26.26
CA ALA A 207 24.24 5.74 -26.98
C ALA A 207 22.75 5.45 -27.11
N GLY A 208 22.39 4.19 -27.40
CA GLY A 208 20.97 3.80 -27.37
C GLY A 208 20.32 3.90 -25.98
N ASP A 209 21.06 3.54 -24.93
CA ASP A 209 20.61 3.70 -23.54
C ASP A 209 20.36 5.17 -23.19
N ALA A 210 21.28 6.07 -23.59
CA ALA A 210 21.13 7.50 -23.40
C ALA A 210 19.92 8.05 -24.18
N LEU A 211 19.73 7.61 -25.43
CA LEU A 211 18.57 7.97 -26.25
C LEU A 211 17.25 7.59 -25.57
N LEU A 212 17.12 6.36 -25.09
CA LEU A 212 15.91 5.90 -24.39
C LEU A 212 15.65 6.67 -23.11
N THR A 213 16.70 6.94 -22.32
CA THR A 213 16.60 7.72 -21.08
C THR A 213 16.16 9.15 -21.35
N GLN A 214 16.72 9.78 -22.39
CA GLN A 214 16.33 11.14 -22.80
C GLN A 214 14.87 11.20 -23.25
N VAL A 215 14.41 10.25 -24.07
CA VAL A 215 13.01 10.20 -24.53
C VAL A 215 12.05 10.09 -23.36
N VAL A 216 12.33 9.21 -22.40
CA VAL A 216 11.47 9.07 -21.21
C VAL A 216 11.51 10.33 -20.36
N ALA A 217 12.65 10.96 -20.16
CA ALA A 217 12.76 12.19 -19.37
C ALA A 217 11.92 13.34 -19.98
N VAL A 218 11.98 13.53 -21.30
CA VAL A 218 11.15 14.54 -22.00
C VAL A 218 9.68 14.17 -21.91
N MET A 219 9.28 12.91 -22.11
CA MET A 219 7.89 12.49 -21.93
C MET A 219 7.38 12.79 -20.53
N GLN A 220 8.14 12.44 -19.49
CA GLN A 220 7.77 12.67 -18.09
C GLN A 220 7.67 14.17 -17.75
N ALA A 221 8.44 15.03 -18.37
CA ALA A 221 8.34 16.48 -18.17
C ALA A 221 7.05 17.08 -18.73
N HIS A 222 6.49 16.48 -19.78
CA HIS A 222 5.24 16.93 -20.43
C HIS A 222 3.99 16.20 -19.93
N LEU A 223 4.18 15.10 -19.18
CA LEU A 223 3.08 14.31 -18.65
C LEU A 223 2.84 14.64 -17.18
N ARG A 224 1.60 14.49 -16.75
CA ARG A 224 1.22 14.69 -15.36
C ARG A 224 1.74 13.52 -14.52
N ALA A 225 2.02 13.77 -13.23
CA ALA A 225 2.59 12.76 -12.32
C ALA A 225 1.80 11.43 -12.20
N TYR A 226 0.51 11.46 -12.54
CA TYR A 226 -0.37 10.28 -12.53
C TYR A 226 -0.53 9.63 -13.91
N GLU A 227 -0.07 10.27 -14.99
CA GLU A 227 -0.09 9.68 -16.33
C GLU A 227 1.05 8.66 -16.44
N LEU A 228 0.71 7.49 -16.97
CA LEU A 228 1.61 6.35 -16.99
C LEU A 228 2.56 6.43 -18.19
N VAL A 229 3.85 6.23 -17.95
CA VAL A 229 4.83 5.89 -18.99
C VAL A 229 5.32 4.47 -18.70
N THR A 230 5.05 3.55 -19.60
CA THR A 230 5.39 2.13 -19.49
C THR A 230 6.30 1.73 -20.63
N ARG A 231 7.44 1.10 -20.33
CA ARG A 231 8.29 0.47 -21.33
C ARG A 231 7.75 -0.92 -21.65
N LEU A 232 7.31 -1.15 -22.89
CA LEU A 232 6.81 -2.45 -23.35
C LEU A 232 7.93 -3.41 -23.71
N GLY A 233 9.05 -2.88 -24.23
CA GLY A 233 10.26 -3.63 -24.57
C GLY A 233 11.09 -2.86 -25.59
N GLY A 234 12.40 -3.04 -25.62
CA GLY A 234 13.27 -2.39 -26.59
C GLY A 234 13.08 -0.87 -26.64
N ASP A 235 12.56 -0.41 -27.77
CA ASP A 235 12.23 0.98 -28.13
C ASP A 235 10.75 1.33 -28.04
N GLU A 236 9.91 0.40 -27.54
CA GLU A 236 8.47 0.56 -27.48
C GLU A 236 8.00 1.01 -26.10
N PHE A 237 7.18 2.05 -26.08
CA PHE A 237 6.57 2.60 -24.87
C PHE A 237 5.05 2.76 -25.03
N LEU A 238 4.37 2.78 -23.90
CA LEU A 238 2.94 3.06 -23.80
C LEU A 238 2.72 4.19 -22.80
N CYS A 239 2.05 5.26 -23.23
CA CYS A 239 1.54 6.27 -22.32
C CYS A 239 0.02 6.14 -22.19
N VAL A 240 -0.49 6.40 -20.98
CA VAL A 240 -1.91 6.36 -20.68
C VAL A 240 -2.32 7.70 -20.08
N LEU A 241 -3.19 8.41 -20.78
CA LEU A 241 -3.64 9.75 -20.46
C LEU A 241 -5.10 9.71 -20.04
N SER A 242 -5.39 10.19 -18.83
CA SER A 242 -6.74 10.23 -18.27
C SER A 242 -7.32 11.63 -18.37
N ASP A 243 -8.64 11.71 -18.63
CA ASP A 243 -9.42 12.94 -18.75
C ASP A 243 -8.92 13.90 -19.84
N VAL A 244 -8.57 13.33 -21.01
CA VAL A 244 -8.07 14.09 -22.15
C VAL A 244 -8.76 13.60 -23.44
N THR A 245 -8.94 14.49 -24.41
CA THR A 245 -9.39 14.12 -25.75
C THR A 245 -8.21 13.66 -26.60
N ILE A 246 -8.49 12.89 -27.65
CA ILE A 246 -7.44 12.40 -28.55
C ILE A 246 -6.71 13.55 -29.26
N GLU A 247 -7.40 14.65 -29.57
CA GLU A 247 -6.81 15.85 -30.18
C GLU A 247 -5.82 16.51 -29.24
N ARG A 248 -6.16 16.64 -27.96
CA ARG A 248 -5.28 17.22 -26.95
C ARG A 248 -4.07 16.31 -26.66
N ALA A 249 -4.27 14.99 -26.68
CA ALA A 249 -3.17 14.04 -26.59
C ALA A 249 -2.22 14.20 -27.79
N ARG A 250 -2.76 14.33 -29.01
CA ARG A 250 -1.96 14.58 -30.23
C ARG A 250 -1.16 15.88 -30.14
N SER A 251 -1.77 16.98 -29.70
CA SER A 251 -1.06 18.26 -29.49
C SER A 251 0.09 18.11 -28.54
N ARG A 252 -0.11 17.49 -27.39
CA ARG A 252 0.92 17.27 -26.37
C ARG A 252 2.10 16.44 -26.92
N PHE A 253 1.81 15.38 -27.66
CA PHE A 253 2.87 14.56 -28.27
C PHE A 253 3.57 15.25 -29.45
N THR A 254 2.94 16.21 -30.10
CA THR A 254 3.62 17.13 -31.05
C THR A 254 4.63 18.01 -30.34
N GLU A 255 4.30 18.52 -29.17
CA GLU A 255 5.22 19.33 -28.34
C GLU A 255 6.40 18.48 -27.84
N ILE A 256 6.15 17.25 -27.36
CA ILE A 256 7.20 16.29 -26.97
C ILE A 256 8.14 16.01 -28.15
N ALA A 257 7.61 15.70 -29.32
CA ALA A 257 8.40 15.42 -30.49
C ALA A 257 9.24 16.65 -30.94
N HIS A 258 8.66 17.84 -30.83
CA HIS A 258 9.38 19.09 -31.11
C HIS A 258 10.56 19.30 -30.14
N GLU A 259 10.34 19.11 -28.83
CA GLU A 259 11.39 19.23 -27.83
C GLU A 259 12.50 18.19 -28.05
N LEU A 260 12.15 16.93 -28.31
CA LEU A 260 13.11 15.87 -28.63
C LEU A 260 14.01 16.24 -29.82
N GLY A 261 13.43 16.86 -30.85
CA GLY A 261 14.19 17.33 -32.02
C GLY A 261 15.14 18.50 -31.73
N HIS A 262 14.97 19.19 -30.60
CA HIS A 262 15.80 20.34 -30.19
C HIS A 262 16.76 20.02 -29.03
N CYS A 263 16.78 18.79 -28.55
CA CYS A 263 17.77 18.32 -27.57
C CYS A 263 19.19 18.37 -28.14
N PRO A 264 20.22 18.43 -27.27
CA PRO A 264 21.62 18.40 -27.72
C PRO A 264 21.97 17.17 -28.59
N GLU A 265 21.34 16.03 -28.30
CA GLU A 265 21.33 14.84 -29.14
C GLU A 265 19.90 14.66 -29.66
N PRO A 266 19.58 15.12 -30.87
CA PRO A 266 18.23 15.09 -31.41
C PRO A 266 17.70 13.66 -31.49
N ALA A 267 16.47 13.51 -30.98
CA ALA A 267 15.72 12.25 -30.99
C ALA A 267 14.39 12.42 -31.70
N SER A 268 13.83 11.35 -32.21
CA SER A 268 12.47 11.32 -32.75
C SER A 268 11.70 10.12 -32.24
N ILE A 269 10.37 10.26 -32.23
CA ILE A 269 9.43 9.21 -31.85
C ILE A 269 8.33 9.11 -32.88
N SER A 270 7.92 7.89 -33.19
CA SER A 270 6.70 7.59 -33.91
C SER A 270 5.58 7.29 -32.91
N VAL A 271 4.39 7.85 -33.12
CA VAL A 271 3.29 7.72 -32.17
C VAL A 271 1.97 7.32 -32.83
N GLY A 272 1.19 6.50 -32.14
CA GLY A 272 -0.17 6.16 -32.47
C GLY A 272 -1.10 6.28 -31.29
N PHE A 273 -2.34 6.66 -31.54
CA PHE A 273 -3.32 7.03 -30.51
C PHE A 273 -4.58 6.20 -30.61
N ALA A 274 -5.10 5.79 -29.47
CA ALA A 274 -6.43 5.19 -29.36
C ALA A 274 -7.18 5.73 -28.16
N GLN A 275 -8.40 6.17 -28.36
CA GLN A 275 -9.30 6.52 -27.25
C GLN A 275 -10.04 5.27 -26.79
N LEU A 276 -10.20 5.10 -25.47
CA LEU A 276 -10.99 4.03 -24.88
C LEU A 276 -12.44 4.09 -25.38
N THR A 277 -12.97 2.95 -25.78
CA THR A 277 -14.39 2.76 -26.12
C THR A 277 -15.04 1.74 -25.21
N ASP A 278 -16.37 1.74 -25.15
CA ASP A 278 -17.11 0.80 -24.32
C ASP A 278 -16.77 -0.65 -24.69
N GLY A 279 -16.40 -1.43 -23.66
CA GLY A 279 -16.07 -2.84 -23.81
C GLY A 279 -14.63 -3.14 -24.22
N ASP A 280 -13.78 -2.14 -24.44
CA ASP A 280 -12.36 -2.39 -24.72
C ASP A 280 -11.65 -3.06 -23.53
N SER A 281 -10.89 -4.09 -23.84
CA SER A 281 -9.83 -4.59 -22.97
C SER A 281 -8.53 -3.78 -23.15
N ALA A 282 -7.59 -3.92 -22.23
CA ALA A 282 -6.27 -3.31 -22.35
C ALA A 282 -5.56 -3.73 -23.66
N ALA A 283 -5.69 -4.99 -24.07
CA ALA A 283 -5.09 -5.50 -25.28
C ALA A 283 -5.69 -4.87 -26.56
N GLU A 284 -7.01 -4.71 -26.61
CA GLU A 284 -7.71 -4.09 -27.74
C GLU A 284 -7.36 -2.61 -27.87
N LEU A 285 -7.31 -1.88 -26.74
CA LEU A 285 -6.93 -0.48 -26.72
C LEU A 285 -5.50 -0.27 -27.19
N ILE A 286 -4.55 -1.09 -26.72
CA ILE A 286 -3.14 -1.06 -27.15
C ILE A 286 -3.03 -1.38 -28.64
N ASN A 287 -3.69 -2.44 -29.09
CA ASN A 287 -3.65 -2.84 -30.51
C ASN A 287 -4.18 -1.75 -31.44
N ARG A 288 -5.23 -1.02 -31.07
CA ARG A 288 -5.73 0.12 -31.86
C ARG A 288 -4.72 1.27 -31.91
N ALA A 289 -4.01 1.54 -30.81
CA ALA A 289 -2.96 2.55 -30.79
C ALA A 289 -1.76 2.15 -31.66
N ASP A 290 -1.35 0.87 -31.64
CA ASP A 290 -0.30 0.34 -32.50
C ASP A 290 -0.67 0.42 -33.99
N ILE A 291 -1.89 0.05 -34.35
CA ILE A 291 -2.40 0.19 -35.73
C ILE A 291 -2.35 1.67 -36.19
N ASP A 292 -2.74 2.63 -35.36
CA ASP A 292 -2.64 4.07 -35.69
C ASP A 292 -1.17 4.50 -35.88
N LEU A 293 -0.24 3.97 -35.08
CA LEU A 293 1.20 4.22 -35.24
C LEU A 293 1.70 3.72 -36.61
N LEU A 294 1.38 2.51 -36.98
CA LEU A 294 1.78 1.94 -38.28
C LEU A 294 1.23 2.78 -39.44
N ALA A 295 -0.04 3.16 -39.37
CA ALA A 295 -0.68 4.00 -40.39
C ALA A 295 -0.06 5.40 -40.47
N ASN A 296 0.40 5.98 -39.37
CA ASN A 296 1.10 7.25 -39.31
C ASN A 296 2.49 7.15 -39.99
N ARG A 297 3.24 6.08 -39.71
CA ARG A 297 4.54 5.80 -40.35
C ARG A 297 4.41 5.68 -41.87
N ASP A 298 3.42 4.97 -42.36
CA ASP A 298 3.21 4.80 -43.80
C ASP A 298 2.84 6.13 -44.50
N ARG A 299 2.08 7.00 -43.83
CA ARG A 299 1.76 8.33 -44.34
C ARG A 299 3.01 9.22 -44.50
N ILE A 300 3.90 9.23 -43.48
CA ILE A 300 5.16 9.99 -43.51
C ILE A 300 6.06 9.47 -44.63
N ARG A 301 6.28 8.17 -44.72
CA ARG A 301 7.09 7.55 -45.78
C ARG A 301 6.52 7.78 -47.19
N GLY A 302 5.19 7.84 -47.32
CA GLY A 302 4.52 8.16 -48.57
C GLY A 302 4.69 9.62 -49.00
N ALA A 303 4.68 10.53 -48.05
CA ALA A 303 4.91 11.96 -48.29
C ALA A 303 6.36 12.25 -48.77
N ASP A 304 7.33 11.58 -48.18
CA ASP A 304 8.79 11.73 -48.59
C ASP A 304 9.08 11.13 -49.96
N ARG A 305 8.20 10.25 -50.48
CA ARG A 305 8.37 9.66 -51.80
C ARG A 305 7.62 10.40 -52.94
N ALA A 306 6.78 11.38 -52.61
CA ALA A 306 6.14 12.19 -53.64
C ALA A 306 7.16 13.10 -54.32
N PRO A 307 7.33 12.99 -55.64
CA PRO A 307 8.31 13.81 -56.38
C PRO A 307 7.90 15.29 -56.26
N SER A 308 8.88 16.12 -55.88
CA SER A 308 8.73 17.59 -55.99
C SER A 308 8.46 17.92 -57.45
N MET A 309 7.24 18.35 -57.77
CA MET A 309 6.89 18.92 -59.06
C MET A 309 7.41 20.35 -59.18
#